data_ed23072c04ee2b2c3e18863327c967b3
#
_entry.id   ed23072c04ee2b2c3e18863327c967b3
#
_cell.length_a   1.000
_cell.length_b   1.000
_cell.length_c   1.000
_cell.angle_alpha   90.00
_cell.angle_beta   90.00
_cell.angle_gamma   90.00
#
_symmetry.space_group_name_H-M   'P 1'
#
loop_
_entity.id
_entity.type
_entity.pdbx_description
1 polymer ?
#
loop_
_entity_poly.entity_id
_entity_poly.type
_entity_poly.pdbx_seq_one_letter_code
_entity_poly.pdbx_strand_id
1 'polypeptide(L)'
;TAKNTDTEKTTISTVENTDEKTTAVKAVKKTEEKQIVPTVKKTEEKKADIPTVKDTEEKKAAASTEKKAAKKKKAVSTVKKEDTKKEVADGVQTFNYQVNSMTNTNGQAPFLSVCMYLGETDEYKEELAMIIEEFLNQRILGFKNEKGVYITPAFPKLIYVLEEDNIHENSKYWYLTKLAAQCTAKRMVPDYISEKIMKKLKDGNCYPCMGCRSFLTVYHDENDNPKFYGRFNQGVVTLNLVDLACSSGGDMDKFWEIFDERLELCHEALMYRHNRLKGTPSDVAPILWQNGALARLKKGETIDELLYNGYSTISLGYAGLCECTRYMTGKSHTDPEAKPFALKVMQHMNDACNKWRAESNIDFSLYGTPLESTTYKFARCLQERFGMIPGVTDKNYITNSYHIHVTEEIDAFDKLSFEAQFQELSPGGAISYVEVPNMQNNIEAVLAVMKHIYENIMYAELNTKSDYCQCCGYEGEIQIITDEHGKLIWECPNCGNQDQAKMNVARRTCGYIGTQFWNQGRTQEIKERVMHL
;
A
#
# COMPACT_ATOMS: atom_id res chain seq x y z
N THR A 1 6.62 -20.77 54.13
CA THR A 1 5.75 -20.02 55.03
C THR A 1 4.88 -19.07 54.24
N ALA A 2 3.62 -19.33 54.37
CA ALA A 2 2.49 -18.66 53.70
C ALA A 2 2.24 -17.21 54.18
N LYS A 3 1.55 -16.43 53.36
CA LYS A 3 0.28 -15.71 53.59
C LYS A 3 0.06 -14.66 52.53
N ASN A 4 -1.01 -14.84 51.80
CA ASN A 4 -2.35 -14.15 51.81
C ASN A 4 -2.38 -12.80 51.10
N THR A 5 -3.03 -12.79 49.99
CA THR A 5 -4.40 -12.30 49.59
C THR A 5 -4.65 -10.83 49.81
N ASP A 6 -5.03 -10.15 48.73
CA ASP A 6 -6.29 -9.42 48.72
C ASP A 6 -6.77 -9.13 47.28
N THR A 7 -8.00 -9.53 47.04
CA THR A 7 -8.78 -9.35 45.84
C THR A 7 -9.64 -8.09 45.99
N GLU A 8 -9.41 -7.07 45.23
CA GLU A 8 -10.39 -5.97 45.12
C GLU A 8 -11.31 -6.17 43.89
N LYS A 9 -12.57 -6.41 44.19
CA LYS A 9 -13.69 -6.39 43.28
C LYS A 9 -14.10 -4.94 43.07
N THR A 10 -13.99 -4.45 41.84
CA THR A 10 -14.63 -3.19 41.47
C THR A 10 -15.99 -3.48 40.86
N THR A 11 -17.01 -3.03 41.56
CA THR A 11 -18.44 -3.09 41.21
C THR A 11 -18.75 -2.03 40.18
N ILE A 12 -19.30 -2.44 39.05
CA ILE A 12 -19.87 -1.51 38.05
C ILE A 12 -21.31 -1.22 38.49
N SER A 13 -21.56 0.05 38.82
CA SER A 13 -22.90 0.57 39.06
C SER A 13 -23.56 1.00 37.73
N THR A 14 -24.64 0.35 37.39
CA THR A 14 -25.62 0.77 36.39
C THR A 14 -26.32 2.04 36.84
N VAL A 15 -26.33 3.05 36.00
CA VAL A 15 -27.26 4.19 36.13
C VAL A 15 -28.24 4.11 34.97
N GLU A 16 -29.46 3.73 35.33
CA GLU A 16 -30.65 3.99 34.54
C GLU A 16 -30.98 5.47 34.61
N ASN A 17 -31.28 6.10 33.48
CA ASN A 17 -32.07 7.31 33.49
C ASN A 17 -33.03 7.36 32.31
N THR A 18 -34.27 7.49 32.68
CA THR A 18 -35.51 7.53 31.92
C THR A 18 -35.77 8.93 31.36
N ASP A 19 -36.42 8.92 30.18
CA ASP A 19 -37.47 9.83 29.66
C ASP A 19 -37.20 11.36 29.58
N GLU A 20 -37.43 12.00 28.49
CA GLU A 20 -38.68 12.40 27.87
C GLU A 20 -38.51 13.32 26.64
N LYS A 21 -39.35 13.02 25.62
CA LYS A 21 -40.10 13.95 24.72
C LYS A 21 -39.33 14.98 23.86
N THR A 22 -39.69 15.29 22.70
CA THR A 22 -40.84 15.14 21.78
C THR A 22 -40.56 15.94 20.51
N THR A 23 -40.93 15.38 19.35
CA THR A 23 -41.46 16.04 18.14
C THR A 23 -40.69 17.14 17.40
N ALA A 24 -40.34 16.85 16.14
CA ALA A 24 -40.91 17.58 15.00
C ALA A 24 -40.62 16.88 13.67
N VAL A 25 -41.61 16.22 13.12
CA VAL A 25 -41.70 15.80 11.73
C VAL A 25 -42.04 17.02 10.88
N LYS A 26 -41.26 17.32 9.83
CA LYS A 26 -41.75 18.09 8.70
C LYS A 26 -41.41 17.37 7.40
N ALA A 27 -42.48 16.99 6.73
CA ALA A 27 -42.56 16.40 5.42
C ALA A 27 -41.90 17.27 4.35
N VAL A 28 -41.14 16.66 3.46
CA VAL A 28 -40.77 17.23 2.16
C VAL A 28 -41.50 16.40 1.08
N LYS A 29 -42.28 17.11 0.31
CA LYS A 29 -43.15 16.65 -0.77
C LYS A 29 -42.33 15.99 -1.89
N LYS A 30 -42.86 14.85 -2.37
CA LYS A 30 -42.58 14.29 -3.69
C LYS A 30 -42.89 15.29 -4.80
N THR A 31 -41.94 15.47 -5.71
CA THR A 31 -42.22 16.04 -7.03
C THR A 31 -41.94 14.95 -8.06
N GLU A 32 -42.96 14.60 -8.81
CA GLU A 32 -42.91 13.65 -9.91
C GLU A 32 -42.28 14.35 -11.12
N GLU A 33 -41.22 13.78 -11.69
CA GLU A 33 -40.72 14.18 -13.01
C GLU A 33 -41.43 13.37 -14.09
N LYS A 34 -42.06 14.12 -14.99
CA LYS A 34 -42.67 13.58 -16.23
C LYS A 34 -41.57 13.47 -17.31
N GLN A 35 -41.41 12.27 -17.80
CA GLN A 35 -40.65 11.99 -19.03
C GLN A 35 -41.36 12.61 -20.23
N ILE A 36 -40.63 13.39 -21.03
CA ILE A 36 -41.05 13.82 -22.36
C ILE A 36 -40.09 13.22 -23.40
N VAL A 37 -40.62 12.31 -24.21
CA VAL A 37 -39.97 11.71 -25.35
C VAL A 37 -40.31 12.58 -26.59
N PRO A 38 -39.37 13.03 -27.39
CA PRO A 38 -39.68 13.65 -28.70
C PRO A 38 -39.69 12.60 -29.79
N THR A 39 -40.83 12.51 -30.44
CA THR A 39 -41.08 11.69 -31.65
C THR A 39 -40.45 12.33 -32.87
N VAL A 40 -39.65 11.57 -33.62
CA VAL A 40 -39.09 11.95 -34.91
C VAL A 40 -40.15 11.72 -36.00
N LYS A 41 -40.50 12.75 -36.77
CA LYS A 41 -41.21 12.62 -38.06
C LYS A 41 -40.22 12.86 -39.21
N LYS A 42 -40.11 11.83 -40.06
CA LYS A 42 -39.53 11.90 -41.40
C LYS A 42 -40.44 12.69 -42.31
N THR A 43 -39.89 13.53 -43.20
CA THR A 43 -40.50 13.88 -44.47
C THR A 43 -39.42 14.07 -45.54
N GLU A 44 -39.73 13.50 -46.72
CA GLU A 44 -38.88 13.32 -47.88
C GLU A 44 -38.82 14.57 -48.79
N GLU A 45 -37.74 14.64 -49.52
CA GLU A 45 -37.37 15.21 -50.83
C GLU A 45 -38.33 16.14 -51.60
N LYS A 46 -37.71 17.21 -52.18
CA LYS A 46 -37.79 17.51 -53.62
C LYS A 46 -36.63 18.42 -54.04
N LYS A 47 -36.05 18.04 -55.23
CA LYS A 47 -35.05 18.76 -56.02
C LYS A 47 -35.65 20.04 -56.69
N ALA A 48 -34.83 21.03 -56.91
CA ALA A 48 -34.45 21.59 -58.19
C ALA A 48 -33.85 23.00 -58.13
N ASP A 49 -32.76 23.15 -58.86
CA ASP A 49 -32.26 24.23 -59.72
C ASP A 49 -31.53 25.46 -59.13
N ILE A 50 -30.36 25.62 -59.75
CA ILE A 50 -29.36 26.69 -59.72
C ILE A 50 -29.92 27.92 -60.49
N PRO A 51 -29.62 29.22 -60.17
CA PRO A 51 -28.36 29.80 -60.59
C PRO A 51 -27.70 30.96 -59.81
N THR A 52 -26.37 31.00 -59.98
CA THR A 52 -25.44 32.12 -60.18
C THR A 52 -25.32 33.34 -59.28
N VAL A 53 -24.06 33.47 -58.77
CA VAL A 53 -23.27 34.69 -58.55
C VAL A 53 -23.78 35.74 -57.54
N LYS A 54 -23.37 35.53 -56.29
CA LYS A 54 -22.97 36.58 -55.33
C LYS A 54 -22.11 35.98 -54.22
N ASP A 55 -20.95 35.45 -54.60
CA ASP A 55 -20.30 34.39 -53.79
C ASP A 55 -19.01 34.84 -53.10
N THR A 56 -18.73 36.14 -52.99
CA THR A 56 -17.45 36.58 -52.36
C THR A 56 -17.58 37.35 -51.05
N GLU A 57 -18.71 37.93 -50.76
CA GLU A 57 -18.89 38.66 -49.49
C GLU A 57 -19.55 37.79 -48.37
N GLU A 58 -20.46 36.88 -48.75
CA GLU A 58 -21.07 35.95 -47.78
C GLU A 58 -20.07 34.91 -47.27
N LYS A 59 -19.13 34.44 -48.13
CA LYS A 59 -18.06 33.52 -47.66
C LYS A 59 -17.09 34.16 -46.67
N LYS A 60 -16.82 35.46 -46.76
CA LYS A 60 -16.02 36.18 -45.73
C LYS A 60 -16.78 36.41 -44.43
N ALA A 61 -18.08 36.64 -44.50
CA ALA A 61 -18.93 36.80 -43.31
C ALA A 61 -19.15 35.45 -42.60
N ALA A 62 -19.41 34.37 -43.36
CA ALA A 62 -19.54 33.02 -42.82
C ALA A 62 -18.23 32.53 -42.15
N ALA A 63 -17.08 32.71 -42.80
CA ALA A 63 -15.78 32.34 -42.23
C ALA A 63 -15.40 33.18 -40.97
N SER A 64 -15.86 34.44 -40.90
CA SER A 64 -15.71 35.30 -39.74
C SER A 64 -16.61 34.85 -38.58
N THR A 65 -17.83 34.40 -38.87
CA THR A 65 -18.80 33.90 -37.89
C THR A 65 -18.40 32.53 -37.36
N GLU A 66 -17.90 31.63 -38.25
CA GLU A 66 -17.33 30.33 -37.81
C GLU A 66 -16.07 30.49 -36.93
N LYS A 67 -15.17 31.41 -37.31
CA LYS A 67 -13.99 31.72 -36.46
C LYS A 67 -14.40 32.32 -35.09
N LYS A 68 -15.42 33.18 -35.04
CA LYS A 68 -15.96 33.69 -33.78
C LYS A 68 -16.68 32.63 -32.97
N ALA A 69 -17.44 31.73 -33.63
CA ALA A 69 -18.10 30.59 -32.95
C ALA A 69 -17.08 29.57 -32.44
N ALA A 70 -16.04 29.25 -33.23
CA ALA A 70 -14.94 28.39 -32.83
C ALA A 70 -14.13 28.99 -31.63
N LYS A 71 -13.87 30.31 -31.68
CA LYS A 71 -13.21 31.05 -30.60
C LYS A 71 -14.06 31.09 -29.32
N LYS A 72 -15.39 31.24 -29.47
CA LYS A 72 -16.34 31.19 -28.35
C LYS A 72 -16.50 29.78 -27.79
N LYS A 73 -16.57 28.73 -28.62
CA LYS A 73 -16.54 27.32 -28.19
C LYS A 73 -15.24 26.98 -27.47
N LYS A 74 -14.09 27.43 -27.98
CA LYS A 74 -12.79 27.22 -27.36
C LYS A 74 -12.68 27.94 -25.99
N ALA A 75 -13.20 29.18 -25.92
CA ALA A 75 -13.24 29.93 -24.63
C ALA A 75 -14.17 29.28 -23.60
N VAL A 76 -15.36 28.82 -23.98
CA VAL A 76 -16.31 28.12 -23.11
C VAL A 76 -15.73 26.76 -22.66
N SER A 77 -15.04 26.05 -23.56
CA SER A 77 -14.33 24.80 -23.22
C SER A 77 -13.18 25.05 -22.25
N THR A 78 -12.44 26.16 -22.40
CA THR A 78 -11.34 26.53 -21.50
C THR A 78 -11.86 26.89 -20.10
N VAL A 79 -12.93 27.69 -20.02
CA VAL A 79 -13.56 28.06 -18.74
C VAL A 79 -14.08 26.81 -18.01
N LYS A 80 -14.77 25.90 -18.71
CA LYS A 80 -15.22 24.64 -18.12
C LYS A 80 -14.05 23.79 -17.60
N LYS A 81 -12.94 23.77 -18.30
CA LYS A 81 -11.75 23.00 -17.90
C LYS A 81 -11.07 23.62 -16.67
N GLU A 82 -11.06 24.93 -16.54
CA GLU A 82 -10.54 25.64 -15.36
C GLU A 82 -11.44 25.43 -14.14
N ASP A 83 -12.76 25.50 -14.30
CA ASP A 83 -13.72 25.19 -13.24
C ASP A 83 -13.57 23.75 -12.76
N THR A 84 -13.44 22.77 -13.67
CA THR A 84 -13.21 21.36 -13.33
C THR A 84 -11.89 21.17 -12.57
N LYS A 85 -10.80 21.81 -12.97
CA LYS A 85 -9.53 21.74 -12.24
C LYS A 85 -9.64 22.27 -10.81
N LYS A 86 -10.38 23.36 -10.63
CA LYS A 86 -10.62 23.91 -9.30
C LYS A 86 -11.46 22.96 -8.43
N GLU A 87 -12.51 22.38 -8.98
CA GLU A 87 -13.33 21.38 -8.29
C GLU A 87 -12.50 20.15 -7.88
N VAL A 88 -11.61 19.67 -8.75
CA VAL A 88 -10.68 18.59 -8.44
C VAL A 88 -9.74 18.99 -7.30
N ALA A 89 -9.15 20.17 -7.34
CA ALA A 89 -8.25 20.65 -6.30
C ALA A 89 -8.95 20.77 -4.94
N ASP A 90 -10.15 21.36 -4.90
CA ASP A 90 -10.97 21.50 -3.71
C ASP A 90 -11.40 20.12 -3.17
N GLY A 91 -11.74 19.17 -4.07
CA GLY A 91 -12.11 17.81 -3.73
C GLY A 91 -10.95 17.01 -3.12
N VAL A 92 -9.78 17.04 -3.74
CA VAL A 92 -8.57 16.38 -3.23
C VAL A 92 -8.12 16.98 -1.90
N GLN A 93 -8.19 18.30 -1.74
CA GLN A 93 -7.89 18.96 -0.47
C GLN A 93 -8.85 18.50 0.63
N THR A 94 -10.15 18.48 0.35
CA THR A 94 -11.16 18.01 1.29
C THR A 94 -10.94 16.57 1.70
N PHE A 95 -10.67 15.69 0.73
CA PHE A 95 -10.34 14.29 0.98
C PHE A 95 -9.11 14.14 1.89
N ASN A 96 -8.02 14.82 1.55
CA ASN A 96 -6.79 14.80 2.33
C ASN A 96 -7.01 15.32 3.77
N TYR A 97 -7.78 16.40 3.92
CA TYR A 97 -8.15 16.93 5.24
C TYR A 97 -8.92 15.90 6.06
N GLN A 98 -9.93 15.27 5.48
CA GLN A 98 -10.75 14.26 6.17
C GLN A 98 -9.88 13.07 6.63
N VAL A 99 -9.03 12.53 5.74
CA VAL A 99 -8.17 11.40 6.09
C VAL A 99 -7.23 11.71 7.24
N ASN A 100 -6.69 12.95 7.31
CA ASN A 100 -5.71 13.32 8.33
C ASN A 100 -6.33 13.88 9.61
N SER A 101 -7.62 14.23 9.60
CA SER A 101 -8.35 14.73 10.78
C SER A 101 -9.15 13.65 11.50
N MET A 102 -9.39 12.50 10.86
CA MET A 102 -10.13 11.38 11.47
C MET A 102 -9.18 10.42 12.20
N THR A 103 -9.63 9.96 13.36
CA THR A 103 -9.00 8.87 14.08
C THR A 103 -10.04 7.83 14.47
N ASN A 104 -9.61 6.57 14.65
CA ASN A 104 -10.46 5.55 15.27
C ASN A 104 -10.54 5.78 16.78
N THR A 105 -11.33 4.96 17.48
CA THR A 105 -11.49 5.03 18.95
C THR A 105 -10.19 4.86 19.73
N ASN A 106 -9.16 4.27 19.11
CA ASN A 106 -7.83 4.09 19.72
C ASN A 106 -6.84 5.22 19.34
N GLY A 107 -7.31 6.29 18.69
CA GLY A 107 -6.47 7.42 18.28
C GLY A 107 -5.58 7.16 17.05
N GLN A 108 -5.83 6.09 16.30
CA GLN A 108 -5.07 5.76 15.09
C GLN A 108 -5.70 6.41 13.85
N ALA A 109 -4.87 6.94 12.96
CA ALA A 109 -5.32 7.39 11.64
C ALA A 109 -5.85 6.22 10.80
N PRO A 110 -6.85 6.44 9.92
CA PRO A 110 -7.33 5.42 9.01
C PRO A 110 -6.21 4.96 8.08
N PHE A 111 -6.01 3.65 7.95
CA PHE A 111 -5.07 3.09 6.98
C PHE A 111 -5.71 3.08 5.60
N LEU A 112 -5.62 4.20 4.91
CA LEU A 112 -6.23 4.41 3.61
C LEU A 112 -5.17 4.47 2.51
N SER A 113 -5.42 3.78 1.39
CA SER A 113 -4.59 3.83 0.19
C SER A 113 -5.38 4.44 -0.97
N VAL A 114 -4.70 5.25 -1.77
CA VAL A 114 -5.19 5.76 -3.06
C VAL A 114 -4.33 5.12 -4.16
N CYS A 115 -4.98 4.37 -5.04
CA CYS A 115 -4.35 3.80 -6.22
C CYS A 115 -4.53 4.75 -7.40
N MET A 116 -3.43 5.21 -7.95
CA MET A 116 -3.37 6.11 -9.09
C MET A 116 -3.07 5.27 -10.34
N TYR A 117 -4.11 4.73 -10.94
CA TYR A 117 -4.06 3.81 -12.08
C TYR A 117 -4.88 4.36 -13.24
N LEU A 118 -4.23 4.80 -14.33
CA LEU A 118 -4.88 5.37 -15.51
C LEU A 118 -5.64 4.32 -16.32
N GLY A 119 -5.17 3.07 -16.31
CA GLY A 119 -5.79 1.93 -16.99
C GLY A 119 -7.07 1.41 -16.33
N GLU A 120 -7.54 2.01 -15.22
CA GLU A 120 -8.82 1.65 -14.57
C GLU A 120 -10.02 1.91 -15.49
N THR A 121 -9.98 2.99 -16.28
CA THR A 121 -11.04 3.35 -17.20
C THR A 121 -10.54 4.15 -18.40
N ASP A 122 -11.01 3.82 -19.59
CA ASP A 122 -10.73 4.61 -20.79
C ASP A 122 -11.66 5.83 -20.92
N GLU A 123 -12.88 5.74 -20.39
CA GLU A 123 -13.90 6.77 -20.52
C GLU A 123 -13.54 8.07 -19.79
N TYR A 124 -12.97 7.95 -18.57
CA TYR A 124 -12.62 9.10 -17.70
C TYR A 124 -11.12 9.28 -17.50
N LYS A 125 -10.30 8.82 -18.43
CA LYS A 125 -8.84 8.80 -18.29
C LYS A 125 -8.23 10.20 -18.14
N GLU A 126 -8.80 11.21 -18.80
CA GLU A 126 -8.34 12.61 -18.70
C GLU A 126 -8.67 13.21 -17.32
N GLU A 127 -9.87 12.97 -16.81
CA GLU A 127 -10.31 13.42 -15.48
C GLU A 127 -9.52 12.69 -14.40
N LEU A 128 -9.27 11.40 -14.56
CA LEU A 128 -8.44 10.61 -13.66
C LEU A 128 -7.00 11.14 -13.65
N ALA A 129 -6.44 11.50 -14.81
CA ALA A 129 -5.12 12.11 -14.88
C ALA A 129 -5.05 13.46 -14.14
N MET A 130 -6.08 14.28 -14.19
CA MET A 130 -6.17 15.53 -13.41
C MET A 130 -6.23 15.28 -11.90
N ILE A 131 -6.98 14.25 -11.47
CA ILE A 131 -7.06 13.85 -10.07
C ILE A 131 -5.70 13.35 -9.58
N ILE A 132 -5.01 12.51 -10.35
CA ILE A 132 -3.66 12.01 -10.03
C ILE A 132 -2.66 13.17 -9.93
N GLU A 133 -2.67 14.09 -10.90
CA GLU A 133 -1.83 15.28 -10.90
C GLU A 133 -2.02 16.09 -9.60
N GLU A 134 -3.26 16.29 -9.17
CA GLU A 134 -3.57 17.06 -7.98
C GLU A 134 -3.18 16.33 -6.68
N PHE A 135 -3.39 15.02 -6.58
CA PHE A 135 -2.90 14.24 -5.44
C PHE A 135 -1.38 14.36 -5.28
N LEU A 136 -0.63 14.28 -6.37
CA LEU A 136 0.82 14.42 -6.37
C LEU A 136 1.24 15.84 -5.99
N ASN A 137 0.60 16.88 -6.53
CA ASN A 137 0.90 18.28 -6.23
C ASN A 137 0.68 18.60 -4.75
N GLN A 138 -0.45 18.20 -4.18
CA GLN A 138 -0.74 18.42 -2.77
C GLN A 138 0.18 17.60 -1.87
N ARG A 139 0.57 16.39 -2.28
CA ARG A 139 1.54 15.59 -1.54
C ARG A 139 2.94 16.22 -1.57
N ILE A 140 3.40 16.76 -2.69
CA ILE A 140 4.67 17.50 -2.81
C ILE A 140 4.68 18.70 -1.85
N LEU A 141 3.56 19.43 -1.78
CA LEU A 141 3.40 20.53 -0.82
C LEU A 141 3.50 20.03 0.62
N GLY A 142 2.81 18.93 0.94
CA GLY A 142 2.72 18.37 2.30
C GLY A 142 1.59 18.99 3.12
N PHE A 143 1.56 18.68 4.41
CA PHE A 143 0.55 19.21 5.35
C PHE A 143 1.20 20.15 6.35
N LYS A 144 0.51 21.24 6.66
CA LYS A 144 0.94 22.16 7.71
C LYS A 144 0.74 21.54 9.09
N ASN A 145 1.81 21.49 9.88
CA ASN A 145 1.73 21.18 11.30
C ASN A 145 1.22 22.42 12.10
N GLU A 146 1.10 22.27 13.41
CA GLU A 146 0.66 23.32 14.33
C GLU A 146 1.50 24.61 14.26
N LYS A 147 2.75 24.51 13.83
CA LYS A 147 3.68 25.64 13.64
C LYS A 147 3.64 26.24 12.24
N GLY A 148 2.74 25.76 11.38
CA GLY A 148 2.61 26.22 10.00
C GLY A 148 3.68 25.70 9.03
N VAL A 149 4.47 24.70 9.45
CA VAL A 149 5.50 24.05 8.61
C VAL A 149 4.88 22.89 7.86
N TYR A 150 5.26 22.73 6.59
CA TYR A 150 4.80 21.64 5.75
C TYR A 150 5.63 20.39 6.00
N ILE A 151 5.00 19.34 6.51
CA ILE A 151 5.59 18.03 6.82
C ILE A 151 5.04 16.94 5.91
N THR A 152 5.70 15.80 5.89
CA THR A 152 5.24 14.60 5.16
C THR A 152 4.16 13.87 5.95
N PRO A 153 2.91 13.76 5.45
CA PRO A 153 1.85 12.99 6.10
C PRO A 153 2.05 11.49 5.85
N ALA A 154 1.64 10.66 6.82
CA ALA A 154 1.65 9.21 6.67
C ALA A 154 0.56 8.71 5.71
N PHE A 155 -0.62 9.34 5.72
CA PHE A 155 -1.79 8.94 4.95
C PHE A 155 -2.42 10.09 4.14
N PRO A 156 -3.18 9.76 3.07
CA PRO A 156 -3.36 8.44 2.48
C PRO A 156 -2.04 7.89 1.93
N LYS A 157 -1.88 6.56 1.94
CA LYS A 157 -0.81 5.90 1.19
C LYS A 157 -1.09 6.11 -0.30
N LEU A 158 -0.11 6.59 -1.05
CA LEU A 158 -0.22 6.80 -2.49
C LEU A 158 0.50 5.66 -3.21
N ILE A 159 -0.17 5.05 -4.16
CA ILE A 159 0.35 4.00 -5.03
C ILE A 159 0.19 4.47 -6.47
N TYR A 160 1.27 4.55 -7.22
CA TYR A 160 1.28 4.96 -8.62
C TYR A 160 1.57 3.76 -9.51
N VAL A 161 0.67 3.48 -10.45
CA VAL A 161 0.87 2.40 -11.40
C VAL A 161 1.69 2.91 -12.59
N LEU A 162 2.80 2.24 -12.83
CA LEU A 162 3.66 2.46 -14.00
C LEU A 162 3.06 1.68 -15.17
N GLU A 163 2.68 2.39 -16.21
CA GLU A 163 1.95 1.89 -17.38
C GLU A 163 2.68 2.28 -18.66
N GLU A 164 2.40 1.58 -19.77
CA GLU A 164 3.01 1.84 -21.08
C GLU A 164 2.85 3.31 -21.52
N ASP A 165 1.69 3.92 -21.24
CA ASP A 165 1.38 5.28 -21.68
C ASP A 165 1.81 6.38 -20.70
N ASN A 166 2.51 6.00 -19.61
CA ASN A 166 3.07 6.95 -18.65
C ASN A 166 4.56 6.79 -18.36
N ILE A 167 5.19 5.62 -18.71
CA ILE A 167 6.60 5.34 -18.36
C ILE A 167 7.61 5.79 -19.41
N HIS A 168 7.19 6.00 -20.64
CA HIS A 168 8.04 6.40 -21.74
C HIS A 168 8.00 7.91 -21.95
N GLU A 169 9.14 8.54 -22.26
CA GLU A 169 9.28 9.99 -22.41
C GLU A 169 8.35 10.60 -23.46
N ASN A 170 8.01 9.84 -24.50
CA ASN A 170 7.12 10.27 -25.55
C ASN A 170 5.64 9.93 -25.29
N SER A 171 5.33 9.31 -24.17
CA SER A 171 3.96 8.94 -23.82
C SER A 171 3.16 10.16 -23.35
N LYS A 172 1.84 10.09 -23.55
CA LYS A 172 0.93 11.19 -23.23
C LYS A 172 0.97 11.62 -21.77
N TYR A 173 1.14 10.66 -20.87
CA TYR A 173 1.08 10.88 -19.41
C TYR A 173 2.44 10.84 -18.74
N TRP A 174 3.55 10.88 -19.50
CA TRP A 174 4.90 10.97 -18.96
C TRP A 174 5.10 12.09 -17.92
N TYR A 175 4.38 13.21 -18.09
CA TYR A 175 4.44 14.31 -17.13
C TYR A 175 4.00 13.92 -15.72
N LEU A 176 3.05 12.97 -15.57
CA LEU A 176 2.64 12.43 -14.27
C LEU A 176 3.75 11.61 -13.63
N THR A 177 4.46 10.81 -14.40
CA THR A 177 5.61 10.03 -13.92
C THR A 177 6.75 10.93 -13.45
N LYS A 178 7.03 12.03 -14.16
CA LYS A 178 7.98 13.05 -13.68
C LYS A 178 7.51 13.70 -12.38
N LEU A 179 6.24 14.01 -12.27
CA LEU A 179 5.66 14.59 -11.06
C LEU A 179 5.70 13.59 -9.89
N ALA A 180 5.43 12.31 -10.15
CA ALA A 180 5.57 11.23 -9.16
C ALA A 180 7.01 11.08 -8.68
N ALA A 181 8.00 11.16 -9.57
CA ALA A 181 9.42 11.15 -9.22
C ALA A 181 9.82 12.34 -8.32
N GLN A 182 9.33 13.55 -8.63
CA GLN A 182 9.53 14.73 -7.78
C GLN A 182 8.87 14.56 -6.39
N CYS A 183 7.68 13.97 -6.37
CA CYS A 183 6.98 13.66 -5.13
C CYS A 183 7.78 12.65 -4.29
N THR A 184 8.29 11.59 -4.88
CA THR A 184 9.13 10.60 -4.21
C THR A 184 10.41 11.21 -3.66
N ALA A 185 11.11 12.01 -4.45
CA ALA A 185 12.35 12.67 -4.02
C ALA A 185 12.16 13.57 -2.78
N LYS A 186 10.98 14.17 -2.64
CA LYS A 186 10.69 15.10 -1.54
C LYS A 186 9.92 14.46 -0.38
N ARG A 187 9.05 13.47 -0.65
CA ARG A 187 8.06 12.96 0.31
C ARG A 187 8.04 11.45 0.48
N MET A 188 8.94 10.71 -0.12
CA MET A 188 9.03 9.24 -0.07
C MET A 188 7.82 8.49 -0.68
N VAL A 189 6.92 9.15 -1.35
CA VAL A 189 5.73 8.58 -1.99
C VAL A 189 5.58 9.15 -3.40
N PRO A 190 4.89 8.44 -4.28
CA PRO A 190 4.13 7.19 -4.13
C PRO A 190 5.02 5.94 -4.10
N ASP A 191 4.38 4.79 -3.75
CA ASP A 191 4.89 3.47 -4.09
C ASP A 191 4.57 3.17 -5.56
N TYR A 192 5.30 2.22 -6.15
CA TYR A 192 5.20 1.92 -7.58
C TYR A 192 4.78 0.48 -7.84
N ILE A 193 3.71 0.29 -8.60
CA ILE A 193 3.30 -0.99 -9.16
C ILE A 193 3.66 -0.99 -10.65
N SER A 194 4.32 -2.04 -11.12
CA SER A 194 4.49 -2.30 -12.56
C SER A 194 3.24 -2.99 -13.10
N GLU A 195 2.49 -2.32 -13.97
CA GLU A 195 1.38 -2.93 -14.67
C GLU A 195 1.84 -4.14 -15.49
N LYS A 196 2.96 -4.01 -16.20
CA LYS A 196 3.57 -5.06 -17.03
C LYS A 196 3.83 -6.35 -16.26
N ILE A 197 4.54 -6.25 -15.14
CA ILE A 197 4.88 -7.42 -14.32
C ILE A 197 3.65 -7.93 -13.57
N MET A 198 2.80 -7.03 -13.08
CA MET A 198 1.60 -7.43 -12.37
C MET A 198 0.64 -8.21 -13.27
N LYS A 199 0.39 -7.74 -14.48
CA LYS A 199 -0.42 -8.48 -15.46
C LYS A 199 0.15 -9.87 -15.78
N LYS A 200 1.49 -10.01 -15.84
CA LYS A 200 2.15 -11.30 -16.00
C LYS A 200 1.87 -12.25 -14.84
N LEU A 201 1.87 -11.74 -13.58
CA LEU A 201 1.76 -12.54 -12.36
C LEU A 201 0.32 -12.71 -11.85
N LYS A 202 -0.65 -11.97 -12.40
CA LYS A 202 -2.04 -11.88 -11.92
C LYS A 202 -3.06 -12.06 -13.05
N ASP A 203 -2.84 -13.06 -13.89
CA ASP A 203 -3.77 -13.50 -14.94
C ASP A 203 -4.28 -12.35 -15.84
N GLY A 204 -3.36 -11.45 -16.23
CA GLY A 204 -3.67 -10.31 -17.07
C GLY A 204 -4.25 -9.08 -16.34
N ASN A 205 -4.35 -9.13 -15.02
CA ASN A 205 -4.99 -8.09 -14.22
C ASN A 205 -3.96 -7.18 -13.51
N CYS A 206 -4.37 -5.92 -13.27
CA CYS A 206 -3.64 -4.97 -12.45
C CYS A 206 -4.59 -4.35 -11.43
N TYR A 207 -4.22 -4.39 -10.15
CA TYR A 207 -5.02 -3.89 -9.02
C TYR A 207 -4.12 -3.55 -7.82
N PRO A 208 -4.57 -2.67 -6.91
CA PRO A 208 -3.76 -2.25 -5.77
C PRO A 208 -3.64 -3.34 -4.71
N CYS A 209 -2.59 -3.20 -3.87
CA CYS A 209 -2.51 -3.97 -2.63
C CYS A 209 -3.51 -3.45 -1.59
N MET A 210 -3.93 -4.33 -0.71
CA MET A 210 -4.66 -4.01 0.50
C MET A 210 -3.65 -3.70 1.63
N GLY A 211 -3.79 -2.54 2.24
CA GLY A 211 -2.89 -2.09 3.30
C GLY A 211 -1.45 -1.89 2.80
N CYS A 212 -0.47 -2.49 3.50
CA CYS A 212 0.95 -2.28 3.21
C CYS A 212 1.40 -2.91 1.91
N ARG A 213 1.12 -4.21 1.72
CA ARG A 213 1.63 -5.02 0.60
C ARG A 213 0.81 -6.30 0.31
N SER A 214 -0.37 -6.49 0.90
CA SER A 214 -1.17 -7.69 0.70
C SER A 214 -1.90 -7.62 -0.63
N PHE A 215 -1.58 -8.52 -1.54
CA PHE A 215 -2.33 -8.72 -2.77
C PHE A 215 -3.22 -9.95 -2.60
N LEU A 216 -4.52 -9.74 -2.74
CA LEU A 216 -5.44 -10.88 -2.79
C LEU A 216 -5.20 -11.63 -4.10
N THR A 217 -5.45 -12.93 -4.10
CA THR A 217 -5.41 -13.73 -5.34
C THR A 217 -6.51 -13.29 -6.30
N VAL A 218 -6.35 -13.59 -7.57
CA VAL A 218 -7.39 -13.28 -8.57
C VAL A 218 -8.65 -14.08 -8.21
N TYR A 219 -9.79 -13.42 -8.21
CA TYR A 219 -11.10 -14.01 -7.96
C TYR A 219 -12.07 -13.57 -9.05
N HIS A 220 -12.84 -14.50 -9.56
CA HIS A 220 -13.91 -14.23 -10.51
C HIS A 220 -15.27 -14.40 -9.84
N ASP A 221 -16.18 -13.48 -10.12
CA ASP A 221 -17.55 -13.54 -9.62
C ASP A 221 -18.38 -14.61 -10.38
N GLU A 222 -19.66 -14.73 -10.06
CA GLU A 222 -20.60 -15.68 -10.66
C GLU A 222 -20.81 -15.50 -12.18
N ASN A 223 -20.39 -14.33 -12.73
CA ASN A 223 -20.46 -14.01 -14.15
C ASN A 223 -19.08 -14.11 -14.83
N ASP A 224 -18.10 -14.71 -14.14
CA ASP A 224 -16.69 -14.82 -14.59
C ASP A 224 -15.97 -13.47 -14.76
N ASN A 225 -16.44 -12.41 -14.09
CA ASN A 225 -15.76 -11.13 -14.09
C ASN A 225 -14.73 -11.07 -12.95
N PRO A 226 -13.52 -10.56 -13.20
CA PRO A 226 -12.54 -10.38 -12.14
C PRO A 226 -13.00 -9.32 -11.14
N LYS A 227 -12.87 -9.62 -9.84
CA LYS A 227 -13.28 -8.74 -8.76
C LYS A 227 -12.14 -8.49 -7.79
N PHE A 228 -11.69 -7.25 -7.67
CA PHE A 228 -10.53 -6.86 -6.86
C PHE A 228 -10.89 -6.02 -5.63
N TYR A 229 -12.10 -5.49 -5.54
CA TYR A 229 -12.60 -4.67 -4.44
C TYR A 229 -13.72 -5.36 -3.67
N GLY A 230 -13.98 -4.90 -2.45
CA GLY A 230 -14.97 -5.51 -1.56
C GLY A 230 -14.58 -6.91 -1.06
N ARG A 231 -13.28 -7.21 -1.05
CA ARG A 231 -12.70 -8.49 -0.62
C ARG A 231 -11.79 -8.26 0.58
N PHE A 232 -11.35 -9.32 1.26
CA PHE A 232 -10.57 -9.19 2.48
C PHE A 232 -9.62 -10.37 2.71
N ASN A 233 -8.66 -10.18 3.64
CA ASN A 233 -7.79 -11.22 4.14
C ASN A 233 -8.29 -11.65 5.53
N GLN A 234 -8.46 -12.96 5.75
CA GLN A 234 -8.95 -13.54 7.02
C GLN A 234 -7.91 -13.46 8.15
N GLY A 235 -6.65 -13.25 7.81
CA GLY A 235 -5.56 -13.12 8.76
C GLY A 235 -4.26 -13.74 8.27
N VAL A 236 -3.22 -13.58 9.08
CA VAL A 236 -1.88 -14.08 8.81
C VAL A 236 -1.31 -14.81 10.02
N VAL A 237 -0.58 -15.90 9.77
CA VAL A 237 0.33 -16.54 10.74
C VAL A 237 1.72 -16.51 10.12
N THR A 238 2.71 -16.02 10.88
CA THR A 238 4.06 -15.79 10.35
C THR A 238 5.05 -16.81 10.91
N LEU A 239 5.69 -17.55 10.03
CA LEU A 239 6.75 -18.49 10.31
C LEU A 239 8.08 -17.76 10.50
N ASN A 240 8.79 -18.03 11.58
CA ASN A 240 10.15 -17.57 11.83
C ASN A 240 11.14 -18.58 11.24
N LEU A 241 11.66 -18.29 10.04
CA LEU A 241 12.61 -19.18 9.35
C LEU A 241 13.95 -19.30 10.08
N VAL A 242 14.36 -18.29 10.85
CA VAL A 242 15.60 -18.32 11.63
C VAL A 242 15.50 -19.31 12.79
N ASP A 243 14.35 -19.33 13.48
CA ASP A 243 14.10 -20.30 14.55
C ASP A 243 14.16 -21.75 14.03
N LEU A 244 13.58 -21.97 12.86
CA LEU A 244 13.59 -23.26 12.17
C LEU A 244 15.02 -23.69 11.85
N ALA A 245 15.82 -22.83 11.24
CA ALA A 245 17.21 -23.09 10.90
C ALA A 245 18.05 -23.37 12.16
N CYS A 246 17.98 -22.55 13.18
CA CYS A 246 18.72 -22.73 14.43
C CYS A 246 18.29 -24.03 15.16
N SER A 247 17.01 -24.40 15.10
CA SER A 247 16.50 -25.64 15.73
C SER A 247 17.03 -26.92 15.05
N SER A 248 17.35 -26.85 13.75
CA SER A 248 17.96 -27.98 13.02
C SER A 248 19.42 -28.23 13.43
N GLY A 249 20.08 -27.22 14.02
CA GLY A 249 21.51 -27.30 14.32
C GLY A 249 22.42 -27.31 13.10
N GLY A 250 21.92 -26.90 11.93
CA GLY A 250 22.63 -26.90 10.65
C GLY A 250 22.53 -28.23 9.87
N ASP A 251 21.80 -29.21 10.42
CA ASP A 251 21.50 -30.46 9.73
C ASP A 251 20.40 -30.25 8.70
N MET A 252 20.68 -30.58 7.43
CA MET A 252 19.78 -30.29 6.31
C MET A 252 18.53 -31.18 6.32
N ASP A 253 18.66 -32.47 6.66
CA ASP A 253 17.51 -33.38 6.68
C ASP A 253 16.57 -33.01 7.84
N LYS A 254 17.14 -32.73 9.01
CA LYS A 254 16.39 -32.25 10.17
C LYS A 254 15.74 -30.88 9.92
N PHE A 255 16.37 -30.02 9.11
CA PHE A 255 15.78 -28.74 8.73
C PHE A 255 14.43 -28.96 7.99
N TRP A 256 14.38 -29.83 6.99
CA TRP A 256 13.16 -30.09 6.25
C TRP A 256 12.08 -30.78 7.10
N GLU A 257 12.49 -31.72 7.98
CA GLU A 257 11.56 -32.36 8.92
C GLU A 257 10.90 -31.36 9.87
N ILE A 258 11.69 -30.48 10.51
CA ILE A 258 11.16 -29.42 11.38
C ILE A 258 10.32 -28.44 10.57
N PHE A 259 10.70 -28.17 9.30
CA PHE A 259 9.96 -27.26 8.45
C PHE A 259 8.54 -27.77 8.22
N ASP A 260 8.39 -29.03 7.86
CA ASP A 260 7.07 -29.66 7.65
C ASP A 260 6.23 -29.62 8.95
N GLU A 261 6.84 -29.94 10.09
CA GLU A 261 6.17 -29.81 11.40
C GLU A 261 5.66 -28.39 11.66
N ARG A 262 6.50 -27.38 11.39
CA ARG A 262 6.13 -25.97 11.60
C ARG A 262 5.09 -25.46 10.61
N LEU A 263 5.12 -25.94 9.37
CA LEU A 263 4.10 -25.64 8.38
C LEU A 263 2.74 -26.17 8.82
N GLU A 264 2.69 -27.41 9.34
CA GLU A 264 1.44 -27.97 9.87
C GLU A 264 0.88 -27.15 11.05
N LEU A 265 1.74 -26.75 11.99
CA LEU A 265 1.32 -25.87 13.09
C LEU A 265 0.81 -24.50 12.58
N CYS A 266 1.42 -23.96 11.52
CA CYS A 266 0.91 -22.74 10.89
C CYS A 266 -0.44 -22.97 10.24
N HIS A 267 -0.62 -24.11 9.57
CA HIS A 267 -1.89 -24.50 8.96
C HIS A 267 -3.00 -24.62 10.03
N GLU A 268 -2.75 -25.34 11.10
CA GLU A 268 -3.70 -25.47 12.22
C GLU A 268 -4.10 -24.10 12.79
N ALA A 269 -3.12 -23.21 12.97
CA ALA A 269 -3.37 -21.86 13.48
C ALA A 269 -4.19 -21.00 12.50
N LEU A 270 -3.93 -21.12 11.19
CA LEU A 270 -4.71 -20.46 10.14
C LEU A 270 -6.12 -21.03 10.08
N MET A 271 -6.28 -22.35 10.15
CA MET A 271 -7.59 -23.00 10.21
C MET A 271 -8.38 -22.62 11.46
N TYR A 272 -7.72 -22.47 12.61
CA TYR A 272 -8.37 -21.95 13.80
C TYR A 272 -8.94 -20.53 13.58
N ARG A 273 -8.17 -19.65 12.93
CA ARG A 273 -8.64 -18.29 12.57
C ARG A 273 -9.84 -18.34 11.61
N HIS A 274 -9.76 -19.15 10.56
CA HIS A 274 -10.84 -19.36 9.61
C HIS A 274 -12.11 -19.87 10.30
N ASN A 275 -11.98 -20.92 11.10
CA ASN A 275 -13.11 -21.52 11.81
C ASN A 275 -13.76 -20.54 12.82
N ARG A 276 -12.97 -19.61 13.37
CA ARG A 276 -13.48 -18.56 14.28
C ARG A 276 -14.38 -17.54 13.58
N LEU A 277 -14.23 -17.38 12.26
CA LEU A 277 -15.07 -16.49 11.46
C LEU A 277 -16.39 -17.13 11.04
N LYS A 278 -16.47 -18.46 10.98
CA LYS A 278 -17.69 -19.18 10.59
C LYS A 278 -18.85 -18.84 11.51
N GLY A 279 -20.03 -18.71 10.93
CA GLY A 279 -21.25 -18.36 11.63
C GLY A 279 -21.31 -16.90 12.10
N THR A 280 -20.35 -16.05 11.73
CA THR A 280 -20.38 -14.62 12.08
C THR A 280 -21.52 -13.94 11.33
N PRO A 281 -22.53 -13.36 12.03
CA PRO A 281 -23.63 -12.67 11.37
C PRO A 281 -23.17 -11.30 10.85
N SER A 282 -23.76 -10.86 9.75
CA SER A 282 -23.50 -9.57 9.13
C SER A 282 -23.73 -8.37 10.06
N ASP A 283 -24.55 -8.56 11.10
CA ASP A 283 -24.85 -7.55 12.13
C ASP A 283 -23.66 -7.19 13.03
N VAL A 284 -22.63 -8.03 13.09
CA VAL A 284 -21.42 -7.77 13.91
C VAL A 284 -20.67 -6.53 13.43
N ALA A 285 -20.63 -6.31 12.11
CA ALA A 285 -20.01 -5.14 11.51
C ALA A 285 -20.81 -4.68 10.26
N PRO A 286 -21.95 -4.02 10.43
CA PRO A 286 -22.85 -3.67 9.33
C PRO A 286 -22.19 -2.86 8.21
N ILE A 287 -21.26 -1.95 8.54
CA ILE A 287 -20.52 -1.16 7.55
C ILE A 287 -19.73 -2.07 6.60
N LEU A 288 -19.09 -3.11 7.14
CA LEU A 288 -18.32 -4.06 6.35
C LEU A 288 -19.22 -4.99 5.53
N TRP A 289 -20.21 -5.59 6.17
CA TRP A 289 -20.91 -6.74 5.61
C TRP A 289 -22.25 -6.40 4.94
N GLN A 290 -22.95 -5.33 5.37
CA GLN A 290 -24.29 -4.97 4.86
C GLN A 290 -24.26 -3.73 3.95
N ASN A 291 -23.40 -2.73 4.27
CA ASN A 291 -23.41 -1.43 3.61
C ASN A 291 -22.40 -1.29 2.46
N GLY A 292 -21.69 -2.36 2.12
CA GLY A 292 -20.92 -2.46 0.89
C GLY A 292 -19.42 -2.12 0.99
N ALA A 293 -18.85 -1.97 2.19
CA ALA A 293 -17.40 -1.84 2.30
C ALA A 293 -16.69 -3.14 1.87
N LEU A 294 -17.20 -4.31 2.25
CA LEU A 294 -16.72 -5.62 1.81
C LEU A 294 -17.82 -6.44 1.10
N ALA A 295 -19.05 -6.38 1.57
CA ALA A 295 -20.17 -7.12 1.02
C ALA A 295 -21.49 -6.33 1.14
N ARG A 296 -22.59 -6.88 0.60
CA ARG A 296 -23.95 -6.35 0.71
C ARG A 296 -24.93 -7.45 1.17
N LEU A 297 -24.55 -8.13 2.26
CA LEU A 297 -25.38 -9.16 2.88
C LEU A 297 -26.61 -8.53 3.52
N LYS A 298 -27.68 -9.30 3.61
CA LYS A 298 -28.87 -8.90 4.39
C LYS A 298 -28.58 -9.02 5.88
N LYS A 299 -29.37 -8.32 6.66
CA LYS A 299 -29.32 -8.41 8.12
C LYS A 299 -29.56 -9.86 8.58
N GLY A 300 -28.68 -10.36 9.44
CA GLY A 300 -28.70 -11.71 9.97
C GLY A 300 -28.13 -12.81 9.08
N GLU A 301 -27.78 -12.53 7.83
CA GLU A 301 -26.99 -13.46 7.01
C GLU A 301 -25.60 -13.64 7.57
N THR A 302 -25.03 -14.84 7.48
CA THR A 302 -23.65 -15.11 7.88
C THR A 302 -22.66 -14.77 6.77
N ILE A 303 -21.40 -14.53 7.14
CA ILE A 303 -20.32 -14.25 6.16
C ILE A 303 -19.71 -15.52 5.56
N ASP A 304 -20.28 -16.70 5.84
CA ASP A 304 -19.65 -17.99 5.53
C ASP A 304 -19.33 -18.16 4.05
N GLU A 305 -20.21 -17.75 3.14
CA GLU A 305 -19.98 -17.78 1.70
C GLU A 305 -18.77 -16.95 1.26
N LEU A 306 -18.42 -15.92 2.01
CA LEU A 306 -17.29 -15.04 1.73
C LEU A 306 -15.94 -15.62 2.19
N LEU A 307 -15.94 -16.76 2.89
CA LEU A 307 -14.74 -17.39 3.43
C LEU A 307 -14.09 -18.39 2.48
N TYR A 308 -14.78 -18.75 1.39
CA TYR A 308 -14.38 -19.79 0.44
C TYR A 308 -14.29 -19.30 -1.00
N ASN A 309 -13.95 -20.19 -1.92
CA ASN A 309 -13.95 -19.97 -3.37
C ASN A 309 -13.03 -18.81 -3.83
N GLY A 310 -12.03 -18.41 -3.03
CA GLY A 310 -11.14 -17.31 -3.36
C GLY A 310 -11.73 -15.91 -3.11
N TYR A 311 -12.98 -15.78 -2.60
CA TYR A 311 -13.52 -14.45 -2.28
C TYR A 311 -12.68 -13.72 -1.24
N SER A 312 -12.21 -14.41 -0.21
CA SER A 312 -11.22 -13.92 0.74
C SER A 312 -10.00 -14.84 0.76
N THR A 313 -8.87 -14.29 1.17
CA THR A 313 -7.61 -15.04 1.31
C THR A 313 -7.28 -15.27 2.77
N ILE A 314 -6.41 -16.24 3.05
CA ILE A 314 -5.75 -16.41 4.34
C ILE A 314 -4.25 -16.62 4.10
N SER A 315 -3.39 -16.02 4.90
CA SER A 315 -1.98 -15.89 4.53
C SER A 315 -1.05 -16.65 5.45
N LEU A 316 -0.19 -17.48 4.85
CA LEU A 316 1.05 -17.95 5.47
C LEU A 316 2.11 -16.85 5.30
N GLY A 317 2.54 -16.23 6.40
CA GLY A 317 3.62 -15.26 6.41
C GLY A 317 4.97 -15.89 6.74
N TYR A 318 6.05 -15.21 6.42
CA TYR A 318 7.41 -15.64 6.76
C TYR A 318 8.34 -14.47 7.05
N ALA A 319 9.46 -14.75 7.75
CA ALA A 319 10.47 -13.78 8.14
C ALA A 319 11.85 -14.41 8.25
N GLY A 320 12.90 -13.64 8.00
CA GLY A 320 14.29 -14.04 8.26
C GLY A 320 14.86 -15.03 7.25
N LEU A 321 14.48 -14.91 5.97
CA LEU A 321 15.02 -15.80 4.91
C LEU A 321 16.54 -15.63 4.75
N CYS A 322 17.05 -14.41 4.89
CA CYS A 322 18.48 -14.12 4.80
C CYS A 322 19.27 -14.86 5.90
N GLU A 323 18.88 -14.68 7.15
CA GLU A 323 19.54 -15.31 8.30
C GLU A 323 19.37 -16.83 8.30
N CYS A 324 18.20 -17.34 7.90
CA CYS A 324 17.94 -18.76 7.71
C CYS A 324 18.93 -19.36 6.70
N THR A 325 19.05 -18.73 5.52
CA THR A 325 19.96 -19.17 4.46
C THR A 325 21.41 -19.13 4.95
N ARG A 326 21.80 -18.05 5.62
CA ARG A 326 23.16 -17.90 6.15
C ARG A 326 23.49 -18.97 7.19
N TYR A 327 22.56 -19.30 8.08
CA TYR A 327 22.78 -20.34 9.07
C TYR A 327 22.96 -21.73 8.43
N MET A 328 22.14 -22.06 7.41
CA MET A 328 22.14 -23.38 6.78
C MET A 328 23.26 -23.57 5.75
N THR A 329 23.71 -22.49 5.10
CA THR A 329 24.69 -22.58 3.99
C THR A 329 26.02 -21.90 4.29
N GLY A 330 26.12 -21.11 5.35
CA GLY A 330 27.27 -20.26 5.68
C GLY A 330 27.36 -18.96 4.85
N LYS A 331 26.42 -18.72 3.92
CA LYS A 331 26.43 -17.59 2.98
C LYS A 331 25.11 -16.83 2.97
N SER A 332 25.15 -15.55 2.55
CA SER A 332 23.92 -14.79 2.28
C SER A 332 23.13 -15.42 1.12
N HIS A 333 21.82 -15.25 1.12
CA HIS A 333 20.97 -15.73 0.02
C HIS A 333 21.22 -14.98 -1.31
N THR A 334 21.97 -13.88 -1.28
CA THR A 334 22.48 -13.18 -2.49
C THR A 334 23.64 -13.92 -3.16
N ASP A 335 24.37 -14.77 -2.42
CA ASP A 335 25.43 -15.60 -2.99
C ASP A 335 24.83 -16.62 -3.97
N PRO A 336 25.40 -16.75 -5.19
CA PRO A 336 24.90 -17.68 -6.20
C PRO A 336 24.81 -19.15 -5.74
N GLU A 337 25.66 -19.58 -4.80
CA GLU A 337 25.65 -20.96 -4.27
C GLU A 337 24.54 -21.16 -3.22
N ALA A 338 24.18 -20.11 -2.46
CA ALA A 338 23.15 -20.16 -1.41
C ALA A 338 21.75 -19.82 -1.94
N LYS A 339 21.63 -19.04 -3.00
CA LYS A 339 20.36 -18.63 -3.60
C LYS A 339 19.41 -19.80 -3.94
N PRO A 340 19.88 -20.94 -4.53
CA PRO A 340 18.98 -22.08 -4.79
C PRO A 340 18.32 -22.65 -3.53
N PHE A 341 19.00 -22.64 -2.38
CA PHE A 341 18.41 -23.04 -1.11
C PHE A 341 17.29 -22.06 -0.68
N ALA A 342 17.54 -20.74 -0.76
CA ALA A 342 16.54 -19.74 -0.42
C ALA A 342 15.28 -19.86 -1.32
N LEU A 343 15.45 -20.02 -2.63
CA LEU A 343 14.33 -20.24 -3.55
C LEU A 343 13.57 -21.53 -3.24
N LYS A 344 14.28 -22.62 -2.88
CA LYS A 344 13.65 -23.89 -2.48
C LYS A 344 12.83 -23.74 -1.20
N VAL A 345 13.31 -22.97 -0.21
CA VAL A 345 12.55 -22.65 1.01
C VAL A 345 11.25 -21.92 0.67
N MET A 346 11.31 -20.93 -0.21
CA MET A 346 10.13 -20.19 -0.67
C MET A 346 9.15 -21.06 -1.44
N GLN A 347 9.66 -21.90 -2.35
CA GLN A 347 8.84 -22.81 -3.13
C GLN A 347 8.12 -23.82 -2.24
N HIS A 348 8.81 -24.37 -1.22
CA HIS A 348 8.23 -25.31 -0.28
C HIS A 348 7.04 -24.74 0.49
N MET A 349 7.14 -23.48 0.96
CA MET A 349 6.01 -22.77 1.58
C MET A 349 4.87 -22.54 0.60
N ASN A 350 5.18 -22.21 -0.64
CA ASN A 350 4.17 -21.94 -1.67
C ASN A 350 3.43 -23.24 -2.06
N ASP A 351 4.16 -24.35 -2.17
CA ASP A 351 3.58 -25.67 -2.42
C ASP A 351 2.65 -26.12 -1.30
N ALA A 352 3.01 -25.85 -0.03
CA ALA A 352 2.12 -26.07 1.12
C ALA A 352 0.82 -25.27 1.01
N CYS A 353 0.90 -23.98 0.70
CA CYS A 353 -0.29 -23.15 0.48
C CYS A 353 -1.18 -23.68 -0.65
N ASN A 354 -0.57 -24.13 -1.77
CA ASN A 354 -1.30 -24.69 -2.91
C ASN A 354 -2.00 -26.01 -2.54
N LYS A 355 -1.33 -26.88 -1.76
CA LYS A 355 -1.90 -28.10 -1.22
C LYS A 355 -3.12 -27.81 -0.34
N TRP A 356 -2.98 -26.92 0.66
CA TRP A 356 -4.07 -26.58 1.57
C TRP A 356 -5.26 -25.95 0.84
N ARG A 357 -5.00 -25.13 -0.19
CA ARG A 357 -6.05 -24.56 -1.05
C ARG A 357 -6.83 -25.65 -1.78
N ALA A 358 -6.14 -26.61 -2.37
CA ALA A 358 -6.77 -27.72 -3.10
C ALA A 358 -7.61 -28.62 -2.19
N GLU A 359 -7.18 -28.83 -0.94
CA GLU A 359 -7.86 -29.69 0.02
C GLU A 359 -9.10 -29.05 0.68
N SER A 360 -9.08 -27.72 0.88
CA SER A 360 -10.08 -27.01 1.72
C SER A 360 -11.00 -26.05 0.96
N ASN A 361 -10.66 -25.71 -0.29
CA ASN A 361 -11.31 -24.63 -1.04
C ASN A 361 -11.23 -23.25 -0.34
N ILE A 362 -10.22 -23.07 0.53
CA ILE A 362 -9.86 -21.81 1.19
C ILE A 362 -8.62 -21.27 0.49
N ASP A 363 -8.62 -19.99 0.20
CA ASP A 363 -7.53 -19.38 -0.57
C ASP A 363 -6.31 -19.06 0.27
N PHE A 364 -5.50 -20.09 0.57
CA PHE A 364 -4.19 -19.93 1.21
C PHE A 364 -3.19 -19.29 0.26
N SER A 365 -2.40 -18.35 0.77
CA SER A 365 -1.41 -17.64 -0.05
C SER A 365 -0.16 -17.28 0.74
N LEU A 366 1.01 -17.46 0.13
CA LEU A 366 2.28 -17.07 0.74
C LEU A 366 2.45 -15.56 0.71
N TYR A 367 2.80 -14.98 1.85
CA TYR A 367 2.81 -13.54 2.09
C TYR A 367 4.10 -13.07 2.76
N GLY A 368 4.80 -12.14 2.12
CA GLY A 368 5.93 -11.44 2.73
C GLY A 368 5.45 -10.53 3.86
N THR A 369 5.36 -11.07 5.08
CA THR A 369 4.76 -10.38 6.23
C THR A 369 5.41 -9.03 6.51
N PRO A 370 4.65 -7.93 6.66
CA PRO A 370 5.18 -6.67 7.15
C PRO A 370 5.46 -6.77 8.65
N LEU A 371 6.72 -7.01 8.99
CA LEU A 371 7.16 -7.21 10.37
C LEU A 371 7.55 -5.88 11.01
N GLU A 372 6.64 -5.21 11.68
CA GLU A 372 6.94 -3.97 12.39
C GLU A 372 7.78 -4.24 13.67
N SER A 373 7.11 -4.36 14.80
CA SER A 373 7.80 -4.70 16.07
C SER A 373 8.15 -6.19 16.19
N THR A 374 7.60 -7.05 15.33
CA THR A 374 7.82 -8.49 15.36
C THR A 374 9.26 -8.88 15.00
N THR A 375 9.96 -8.11 14.16
CA THR A 375 11.39 -8.32 13.89
C THR A 375 12.22 -8.27 15.17
N TYR A 376 11.96 -7.29 16.03
CA TYR A 376 12.60 -7.15 17.34
C TYR A 376 12.20 -8.27 18.30
N LYS A 377 10.90 -8.60 18.37
CA LYS A 377 10.41 -9.70 19.21
C LYS A 377 11.07 -11.03 18.82
N PHE A 378 11.10 -11.34 17.53
CA PHE A 378 11.73 -12.57 17.04
C PHE A 378 13.23 -12.61 17.36
N ALA A 379 13.95 -11.52 17.14
CA ALA A 379 15.37 -11.44 17.48
C ALA A 379 15.62 -11.72 18.96
N ARG A 380 14.82 -11.13 19.85
CA ARG A 380 14.92 -11.37 21.30
C ARG A 380 14.67 -12.84 21.67
N CYS A 381 13.60 -13.43 21.14
CA CYS A 381 13.31 -14.85 21.38
C CYS A 381 14.41 -15.78 20.85
N LEU A 382 15.00 -15.45 19.70
CA LEU A 382 16.11 -16.21 19.12
C LEU A 382 17.36 -16.13 20.01
N GLN A 383 17.70 -14.93 20.48
CA GLN A 383 18.84 -14.71 21.40
C GLN A 383 18.67 -15.46 22.73
N GLU A 384 17.45 -15.48 23.28
CA GLU A 384 17.12 -16.22 24.49
C GLU A 384 17.23 -17.75 24.32
N ARG A 385 16.86 -18.27 23.14
CA ARG A 385 16.86 -19.71 22.86
C ARG A 385 18.21 -20.26 22.38
N PHE A 386 18.90 -19.51 21.54
CA PHE A 386 20.08 -20.00 20.81
C PHE A 386 21.36 -19.20 21.10
N GLY A 387 21.27 -18.12 21.88
CA GLY A 387 22.38 -17.19 22.10
C GLY A 387 22.68 -16.29 20.92
N MET A 388 23.85 -15.64 20.98
CA MET A 388 24.32 -14.71 19.94
C MET A 388 25.12 -15.47 18.88
N ILE A 389 24.53 -15.67 17.71
CA ILE A 389 25.17 -16.33 16.57
C ILE A 389 25.53 -15.24 15.55
N PRO A 390 26.85 -15.03 15.22
CA PRO A 390 27.28 -13.97 14.32
C PRO A 390 26.59 -14.03 12.96
N GLY A 391 26.01 -12.90 12.53
CA GLY A 391 25.29 -12.73 11.26
C GLY A 391 23.94 -13.44 11.20
N VAL A 392 23.44 -14.01 12.33
CA VAL A 392 22.16 -14.74 12.37
C VAL A 392 21.27 -14.20 13.51
N THR A 393 21.76 -14.17 14.76
CA THR A 393 20.98 -13.73 15.92
C THR A 393 21.65 -12.59 16.69
N ASP A 394 22.76 -12.07 16.22
CA ASP A 394 23.58 -11.03 16.85
C ASP A 394 23.03 -9.61 16.73
N LYS A 395 21.95 -9.40 15.98
CA LYS A 395 21.24 -8.13 15.87
C LYS A 395 19.97 -8.11 16.70
N ASN A 396 19.50 -6.91 17.08
CA ASN A 396 18.22 -6.76 17.77
C ASN A 396 17.00 -6.78 16.80
N TYR A 397 17.21 -7.22 15.58
CA TYR A 397 16.17 -7.43 14.57
C TYR A 397 16.56 -8.63 13.69
N ILE A 398 15.58 -9.17 12.98
CA ILE A 398 15.79 -10.09 11.85
C ILE A 398 15.31 -9.44 10.57
N THR A 399 15.82 -9.89 9.44
CA THR A 399 15.45 -9.38 8.14
C THR A 399 13.96 -9.64 7.85
N ASN A 400 13.30 -8.63 7.31
CA ASN A 400 11.90 -8.71 6.94
C ASN A 400 11.75 -9.62 5.70
N SER A 401 10.88 -10.64 5.80
CA SER A 401 10.54 -11.57 4.70
C SER A 401 11.77 -12.08 3.92
N TYR A 402 11.85 -11.79 2.62
CA TYR A 402 12.91 -12.22 1.70
C TYR A 402 13.99 -11.16 1.43
N HIS A 403 13.86 -9.98 2.03
CA HIS A 403 14.74 -8.87 1.69
C HIS A 403 16.22 -9.20 1.88
N ILE A 404 17.05 -8.56 1.08
CA ILE A 404 18.49 -8.51 1.29
C ILE A 404 18.75 -7.82 2.63
N HIS A 405 19.70 -8.34 3.41
CA HIS A 405 20.03 -7.76 4.71
C HIS A 405 20.42 -6.28 4.56
N VAL A 406 19.91 -5.43 5.44
CA VAL A 406 20.04 -3.97 5.32
C VAL A 406 21.46 -3.45 5.35
N THR A 407 22.44 -4.25 5.79
CA THR A 407 23.87 -3.93 5.81
C THR A 407 24.63 -4.45 4.58
N GLU A 408 23.96 -5.14 3.68
CA GLU A 408 24.62 -5.71 2.50
C GLU A 408 24.68 -4.66 1.39
N GLU A 409 25.90 -4.36 0.94
CA GLU A 409 26.15 -3.38 -0.11
C GLU A 409 25.74 -3.97 -1.47
N ILE A 410 24.74 -3.38 -2.08
CA ILE A 410 24.22 -3.74 -3.40
C ILE A 410 23.58 -2.50 -4.03
N ASP A 411 23.71 -2.34 -5.34
CA ASP A 411 23.02 -1.24 -6.00
C ASP A 411 21.51 -1.50 -6.18
N ALA A 412 20.75 -0.42 -6.45
CA ALA A 412 19.30 -0.45 -6.53
C ALA A 412 18.78 -1.40 -7.62
N PHE A 413 19.46 -1.47 -8.76
CA PHE A 413 19.02 -2.26 -9.91
C PHE A 413 19.24 -3.75 -9.68
N ASP A 414 20.41 -4.12 -9.16
CA ASP A 414 20.73 -5.50 -8.81
C ASP A 414 19.86 -5.99 -7.66
N LYS A 415 19.62 -5.14 -6.64
CA LYS A 415 18.72 -5.46 -5.53
C LYS A 415 17.30 -5.76 -6.01
N LEU A 416 16.70 -4.87 -6.81
CA LEU A 416 15.35 -5.06 -7.32
C LEU A 416 15.24 -6.27 -8.24
N SER A 417 16.24 -6.50 -9.11
CA SER A 417 16.30 -7.67 -9.99
C SER A 417 16.43 -8.97 -9.21
N PHE A 418 17.21 -8.97 -8.13
CA PHE A 418 17.36 -10.12 -7.24
C PHE A 418 16.05 -10.41 -6.51
N GLU A 419 15.44 -9.41 -5.87
CA GLU A 419 14.23 -9.55 -5.05
C GLU A 419 12.97 -9.87 -5.88
N ALA A 420 12.94 -9.54 -7.17
CA ALA A 420 11.82 -9.84 -8.07
C ALA A 420 11.42 -11.32 -8.06
N GLN A 421 12.39 -12.23 -8.04
CA GLN A 421 12.17 -13.69 -8.02
C GLN A 421 11.43 -14.15 -6.76
N PHE A 422 11.67 -13.49 -5.63
CA PHE A 422 11.03 -13.79 -4.36
C PHE A 422 9.63 -13.17 -4.27
N GLN A 423 9.40 -12.04 -4.95
CA GLN A 423 8.05 -11.48 -5.10
C GLN A 423 7.15 -12.42 -5.90
N GLU A 424 7.65 -13.00 -6.97
CA GLU A 424 6.93 -13.98 -7.79
C GLU A 424 6.48 -15.19 -6.96
N LEU A 425 7.32 -15.63 -6.02
CA LEU A 425 7.02 -16.71 -5.07
C LEU A 425 6.17 -16.29 -3.87
N SER A 426 5.76 -15.02 -3.78
CA SER A 426 4.92 -14.48 -2.71
C SER A 426 3.59 -13.92 -3.24
N PRO A 427 2.72 -14.77 -3.83
CA PRO A 427 1.49 -14.31 -4.50
C PRO A 427 0.50 -13.59 -3.58
N GLY A 428 0.54 -13.84 -2.26
CA GLY A 428 -0.26 -13.16 -1.24
C GLY A 428 0.19 -11.74 -0.95
N GLY A 429 1.33 -11.33 -1.51
CA GLY A 429 1.84 -9.97 -1.43
C GLY A 429 3.25 -9.83 -0.89
N ALA A 430 3.95 -8.89 -1.46
CA ALA A 430 5.30 -8.50 -1.09
C ALA A 430 5.56 -7.08 -1.60
N ILE A 431 6.60 -6.43 -1.10
CA ILE A 431 7.11 -5.16 -1.60
C ILE A 431 8.63 -5.16 -1.46
N SER A 432 9.33 -4.57 -2.41
CA SER A 432 10.76 -4.30 -2.31
C SER A 432 11.01 -2.82 -2.10
N TYR A 433 12.15 -2.47 -1.53
CA TYR A 433 12.52 -1.08 -1.32
C TYR A 433 13.99 -0.83 -1.65
N VAL A 434 14.29 0.41 -2.01
CA VAL A 434 15.65 0.91 -2.16
C VAL A 434 15.86 2.13 -1.28
N GLU A 435 16.96 2.15 -0.52
CA GLU A 435 17.39 3.32 0.24
C GLU A 435 18.14 4.26 -0.69
N VAL A 436 17.67 5.51 -0.77
CA VAL A 436 18.28 6.51 -1.65
C VAL A 436 18.64 7.77 -0.86
N PRO A 437 19.69 8.50 -1.25
CA PRO A 437 20.05 9.78 -0.66
C PRO A 437 18.98 10.84 -0.97
N ASN A 438 19.25 12.10 -0.66
CA ASN A 438 18.39 13.20 -1.09
C ASN A 438 18.42 13.35 -2.62
N MET A 439 17.33 12.94 -3.27
CA MET A 439 17.19 12.90 -4.73
C MET A 439 16.56 14.16 -5.33
N GLN A 440 16.27 15.21 -4.54
CA GLN A 440 15.56 16.40 -5.04
C GLN A 440 16.28 17.11 -6.19
N ASN A 441 17.61 16.97 -6.26
CA ASN A 441 18.44 17.54 -7.33
C ASN A 441 18.82 16.52 -8.43
N ASN A 442 18.35 15.28 -8.34
CA ASN A 442 18.66 14.23 -9.31
C ASN A 442 17.41 13.36 -9.59
N ILE A 443 16.41 13.99 -10.19
CA ILE A 443 15.14 13.33 -10.53
C ILE A 443 15.34 12.25 -11.62
N GLU A 444 16.32 12.42 -12.48
CA GLU A 444 16.63 11.46 -13.55
C GLU A 444 17.04 10.08 -12.98
N ALA A 445 17.78 10.05 -11.87
CA ALA A 445 18.09 8.78 -11.21
C ALA A 445 16.84 8.11 -10.63
N VAL A 446 15.89 8.88 -10.07
CA VAL A 446 14.59 8.35 -9.63
C VAL A 446 13.82 7.76 -10.80
N LEU A 447 13.77 8.47 -11.94
CA LEU A 447 13.11 8.00 -13.17
C LEU A 447 13.76 6.73 -13.71
N ALA A 448 15.10 6.61 -13.65
CA ALA A 448 15.80 5.39 -14.04
C ALA A 448 15.41 4.18 -13.16
N VAL A 449 15.30 4.37 -11.85
CA VAL A 449 14.80 3.31 -10.93
C VAL A 449 13.35 2.97 -11.23
N MET A 450 12.47 3.96 -11.47
CA MET A 450 11.07 3.72 -11.83
C MET A 450 10.95 2.91 -13.11
N LYS A 451 11.76 3.21 -14.13
CA LYS A 451 11.81 2.42 -15.36
C LYS A 451 12.26 0.98 -15.11
N HIS A 452 13.25 0.79 -14.25
CA HIS A 452 13.69 -0.54 -13.87
C HIS A 452 12.61 -1.31 -13.10
N ILE A 453 11.86 -0.64 -12.21
CA ILE A 453 10.70 -1.24 -11.53
C ILE A 453 9.67 -1.71 -12.57
N TYR A 454 9.31 -0.85 -13.53
CA TYR A 454 8.35 -1.20 -14.58
C TYR A 454 8.73 -2.47 -15.35
N GLU A 455 10.04 -2.62 -15.65
CA GLU A 455 10.53 -3.74 -16.45
C GLU A 455 10.70 -5.05 -15.67
N ASN A 456 11.01 -5.00 -14.37
CA ASN A 456 11.60 -6.13 -13.67
C ASN A 456 10.85 -6.59 -12.40
N ILE A 457 10.13 -5.72 -11.68
CA ILE A 457 9.57 -6.07 -10.39
C ILE A 457 8.13 -5.55 -10.22
N MET A 458 7.28 -6.36 -9.59
CA MET A 458 5.85 -6.04 -9.51
C MET A 458 5.55 -4.82 -8.64
N TYR A 459 6.20 -4.70 -7.47
CA TYR A 459 5.87 -3.68 -6.49
C TYR A 459 7.11 -3.23 -5.70
N ALA A 460 7.40 -1.94 -5.74
CA ALA A 460 8.55 -1.39 -5.04
C ALA A 460 8.32 0.04 -4.53
N GLU A 461 9.15 0.45 -3.56
CA GLU A 461 9.19 1.80 -2.99
C GLU A 461 10.61 2.36 -2.92
N LEU A 462 10.74 3.69 -2.95
CA LEU A 462 12.00 4.39 -2.74
C LEU A 462 11.97 5.11 -1.38
N ASN A 463 12.99 4.89 -0.58
CA ASN A 463 13.15 5.48 0.74
C ASN A 463 14.16 6.63 0.68
N THR A 464 13.69 7.86 0.79
CA THR A 464 14.51 9.05 0.96
C THR A 464 14.41 9.55 2.41
N LYS A 465 15.07 10.65 2.73
CA LYS A 465 15.00 11.28 4.05
C LYS A 465 14.25 12.61 3.96
N SER A 466 13.21 12.77 4.77
CA SER A 466 12.35 13.96 4.79
C SER A 466 11.96 14.31 6.23
N ASP A 467 13.00 14.58 7.06
CA ASP A 467 12.80 14.94 8.46
C ASP A 467 12.85 16.45 8.66
N TYR A 468 12.30 16.92 9.78
CA TYR A 468 12.30 18.32 10.18
C TYR A 468 12.51 18.47 11.69
N CYS A 469 13.45 19.33 12.07
CA CYS A 469 13.65 19.74 13.47
C CYS A 469 12.90 21.03 13.76
N GLN A 470 11.95 20.99 14.69
CA GLN A 470 11.16 22.15 15.09
C GLN A 470 11.95 23.19 15.93
N CYS A 471 13.13 22.82 16.47
CA CYS A 471 13.95 23.70 17.27
C CYS A 471 14.77 24.69 16.43
N CYS A 472 15.33 24.20 15.31
CA CYS A 472 16.26 25.00 14.50
C CYS A 472 15.83 25.15 13.03
N GLY A 473 14.73 24.51 12.60
CA GLY A 473 14.27 24.55 11.21
C GLY A 473 15.07 23.66 10.26
N TYR A 474 15.89 22.76 10.77
CA TYR A 474 16.67 21.84 9.92
C TYR A 474 15.74 20.93 9.12
N GLU A 475 15.93 20.87 7.82
CA GLU A 475 15.30 19.93 6.90
C GLU A 475 16.37 18.96 6.35
N GLY A 476 16.18 17.67 6.55
CA GLY A 476 17.14 16.64 6.13
C GLY A 476 17.01 15.39 6.98
N GLU A 477 18.08 14.63 7.11
CA GLU A 477 18.11 13.41 7.92
C GLU A 477 18.41 13.72 9.39
N ILE A 478 17.48 13.43 10.29
CA ILE A 478 17.73 13.36 11.73
C ILE A 478 18.45 12.05 12.03
N GLN A 479 19.58 12.14 12.73
CA GLN A 479 20.50 11.03 12.92
C GLN A 479 20.09 10.14 14.11
N ILE A 480 20.53 8.89 14.05
CA ILE A 480 20.42 7.94 15.16
C ILE A 480 21.81 7.78 15.76
N ILE A 481 21.98 8.25 17.00
CA ILE A 481 23.21 8.14 17.77
C ILE A 481 23.08 7.13 18.91
N THR A 482 24.18 6.77 19.54
CA THR A 482 24.19 5.91 20.73
C THR A 482 24.49 6.80 21.94
N ASP A 483 23.61 6.77 22.95
CA ASP A 483 23.82 7.51 24.19
C ASP A 483 24.88 6.84 25.11
N GLU A 484 25.17 7.45 26.24
CA GLU A 484 26.15 6.97 27.24
C GLU A 484 25.75 5.62 27.89
N HIS A 485 24.48 5.21 27.76
CA HIS A 485 23.95 3.95 28.27
C HIS A 485 23.85 2.86 27.18
N GLY A 486 24.35 3.13 25.97
CA GLY A 486 24.29 2.21 24.84
C GLY A 486 22.91 2.14 24.14
N LYS A 487 21.98 3.06 24.46
CA LYS A 487 20.66 3.14 23.85
C LYS A 487 20.71 4.00 22.60
N LEU A 488 19.99 3.55 21.56
CA LEU A 488 19.83 4.33 20.35
C LEU A 488 18.79 5.45 20.56
N ILE A 489 19.20 6.68 20.27
CA ILE A 489 18.37 7.89 20.37
C ILE A 489 18.46 8.70 19.09
N TRP A 490 17.47 9.57 18.88
CA TRP A 490 17.40 10.45 17.72
C TRP A 490 17.95 11.83 18.08
N GLU A 491 18.81 12.39 17.22
CA GLU A 491 19.44 13.69 17.42
C GLU A 491 19.46 14.52 16.15
N CYS A 492 19.09 15.79 16.27
CA CYS A 492 19.24 16.74 15.16
C CYS A 492 20.70 17.08 14.92
N PRO A 493 21.26 16.84 13.73
CA PRO A 493 22.68 17.08 13.45
C PRO A 493 23.06 18.57 13.47
N ASN A 494 22.08 19.47 13.35
CA ASN A 494 22.31 20.91 13.33
C ASN A 494 22.31 21.57 14.72
N CYS A 495 21.45 21.13 15.63
CA CYS A 495 21.32 21.80 16.95
C CYS A 495 21.41 20.87 18.16
N GLY A 496 21.66 19.56 17.95
CA GLY A 496 21.76 18.57 19.03
C GLY A 496 20.43 18.29 19.75
N ASN A 497 19.27 18.74 19.21
CA ASN A 497 17.97 18.45 19.83
C ASN A 497 17.71 16.95 19.86
N GLN A 498 17.37 16.41 21.04
CA GLN A 498 17.01 15.00 21.27
C GLN A 498 15.54 14.84 21.70
N ASP A 499 14.82 15.94 21.88
CA ASP A 499 13.41 15.91 22.24
C ASP A 499 12.55 15.46 21.05
N GLN A 500 12.08 14.23 21.09
CA GLN A 500 11.27 13.62 20.03
C GLN A 500 9.96 14.38 19.76
N ALA A 501 9.39 15.07 20.74
CA ALA A 501 8.21 15.89 20.56
C ALA A 501 8.47 17.14 19.68
N LYS A 502 9.74 17.50 19.47
CA LYS A 502 10.19 18.61 18.63
C LYS A 502 10.86 18.16 17.33
N MET A 503 10.64 16.92 16.94
CA MET A 503 11.11 16.35 15.68
C MET A 503 9.96 15.77 14.89
N ASN A 504 9.97 15.99 13.59
CA ASN A 504 9.13 15.29 12.64
C ASN A 504 10.03 14.33 11.85
N VAL A 505 10.11 13.08 12.29
CA VAL A 505 10.89 12.03 11.63
C VAL A 505 9.96 11.14 10.85
N ALA A 506 10.27 10.94 9.56
CA ALA A 506 9.52 10.07 8.69
C ALA A 506 10.44 8.99 8.12
N ARG A 507 10.07 7.73 8.28
CA ARG A 507 10.80 6.57 7.75
C ARG A 507 9.83 5.58 7.13
N ARG A 508 10.24 5.00 6.03
CA ARG A 508 9.55 3.87 5.46
C ARG A 508 9.85 2.62 6.27
N THR A 509 8.79 1.94 6.67
CA THR A 509 8.88 0.65 7.34
C THR A 509 7.75 -0.23 6.82
N CYS A 510 8.10 -1.37 6.24
CA CYS A 510 7.12 -2.39 5.87
C CYS A 510 6.04 -1.96 4.86
N GLY A 511 6.33 -0.98 3.98
CA GLY A 511 5.42 -0.55 2.93
C GLY A 511 4.50 0.62 3.30
N TYR A 512 4.79 1.34 4.39
CA TYR A 512 4.12 2.60 4.74
C TYR A 512 5.10 3.56 5.44
N ILE A 513 4.74 4.82 5.53
CA ILE A 513 5.53 5.83 6.23
C ILE A 513 5.15 5.80 7.72
N GLY A 514 6.10 5.46 8.58
CA GLY A 514 6.02 5.69 10.01
C GLY A 514 6.48 7.10 10.34
N THR A 515 5.70 7.80 11.15
CA THR A 515 6.00 9.15 11.66
C THR A 515 6.19 9.17 13.17
N GLN A 516 6.20 8.01 13.80
CA GLN A 516 6.44 7.80 15.23
C GLN A 516 7.80 7.16 15.45
N PHE A 517 8.31 7.26 16.65
CA PHE A 517 9.57 6.63 17.01
C PHE A 517 9.39 5.14 17.28
N TRP A 518 10.42 4.36 17.00
CA TRP A 518 10.38 2.91 16.95
C TRP A 518 11.08 2.28 18.16
N ASN A 519 10.86 0.98 18.38
CA ASN A 519 11.62 0.19 19.35
C ASN A 519 13.12 0.12 18.97
N GLN A 520 13.98 -0.29 19.91
CA GLN A 520 15.43 -0.30 19.72
C GLN A 520 15.89 -1.19 18.55
N GLY A 521 15.23 -2.32 18.31
CA GLY A 521 15.58 -3.19 17.18
C GLY A 521 15.25 -2.55 15.83
N ARG A 522 14.06 -1.94 15.68
CA ARG A 522 13.73 -1.22 14.45
C ARG A 522 14.59 0.04 14.27
N THR A 523 14.93 0.72 15.36
CA THR A 523 15.83 1.88 15.32
C THR A 523 17.23 1.45 14.88
N GLN A 524 17.72 0.29 15.33
CA GLN A 524 19.00 -0.28 14.88
C GLN A 524 18.96 -0.63 13.40
N GLU A 525 17.92 -1.31 12.95
CA GLU A 525 17.74 -1.67 11.54
C GLU A 525 17.74 -0.42 10.64
N ILE A 526 17.01 0.64 11.02
CA ILE A 526 17.00 1.92 10.27
C ILE A 526 18.40 2.56 10.24
N LYS A 527 19.13 2.52 11.36
CA LYS A 527 20.49 3.08 11.46
C LYS A 527 21.48 2.36 10.56
N GLU A 528 21.34 1.05 10.43
CA GLU A 528 22.27 0.18 9.70
C GLU A 528 21.97 0.06 8.21
N ARG A 529 20.91 0.69 7.69
CA ARG A 529 20.56 0.65 6.27
C ARG A 529 21.63 1.30 5.42
N VAL A 530 22.19 0.55 4.47
CA VAL A 530 23.10 1.08 3.45
C VAL A 530 22.31 1.76 2.32
N MET A 531 22.95 2.71 1.64
CA MET A 531 22.38 3.36 0.45
C MET A 531 22.58 2.46 -0.77
N HIS A 532 21.61 2.48 -1.68
CA HIS A 532 21.62 1.68 -2.91
C HIS A 532 21.86 2.54 -4.18
N LEU A 533 21.89 3.88 -4.06
CA LEU A 533 22.25 4.83 -5.12
C LEU A 533 23.31 5.80 -4.64
#